data_5a0e163a942fcdbd91646948cda1f3b9
#
_entry.id   5a0e163a942fcdbd91646948cda1f3b9
#
_cell.length_a   1.000
_cell.length_b   1.000
_cell.length_c   1.000
_cell.angle_alpha   90.00
_cell.angle_beta   90.00
_cell.angle_gamma   90.00
#
_symmetry.space_group_name_H-M   'P 1'
#
loop_
_entity.id
_entity.type
_entity.pdbx_description
1 polymer ?
#
loop_
_entity_poly.entity_id
_entity_poly.type
_entity_poly.pdbx_seq_one_letter_code
_entity_poly.pdbx_strand_id
1 'polypeptide(L)'
;MPSACKAGSNGVLEQELALGNGTTKFMWKHRYPIDYYLISVAVAEYVDYTVYANPVGAPNPIPIQNFIYNNPATLPNFQTDIDETVDFIEYFSEVFGLYPFYNEKYGHCMAPLSGGMEHQTMTTQGFFNNTLTAHELAHQWWGDHVTCKSWSDIWVNEGFASYAEYLMLKEMYPGDEVADMADRHIDIKSELGGSIWVEDSLDGGRIFDSRLTYNKGAAFVHTLRYLINNDDQFFTSLQNYQSDFAFSTALGVDVQQVMETESGLDLSEAFEQWYFGEGYPTYSAKWNVIGNDLHVNITHSTSMPSITPLFTNDLDIRFQRTGMSDTTIRFTIESTNQDYIIVGLNTITNLNSIDPKNWIINNVGSIQHDLSLGLIEAEKNEENNSVSLYPNPSSDFVEIRSNKIETYNLKIIDPTGKLCFSRKVKTGEKINISEFQSGLFMFQIESENGEQITRKIMRK
;
A
#
# COMPACT_ATOMS: atom_id res chain seq x y z
N MET A 1 45.62 3.03 16.42
CA MET A 1 45.22 1.68 16.90
C MET A 1 46.35 0.70 16.72
N PRO A 2 46.35 -0.50 17.37
CA PRO A 2 47.33 -1.56 17.12
C PRO A 2 47.42 -1.92 15.63
N SER A 3 48.62 -2.18 15.13
CA SER A 3 48.82 -2.46 13.68
C SER A 3 48.23 -3.80 13.22
N ALA A 4 47.83 -4.69 14.13
CA ALA A 4 47.06 -5.90 13.78
C ALA A 4 45.58 -5.60 13.49
N CYS A 5 45.08 -4.43 13.93
CA CYS A 5 43.69 -4.03 13.74
C CYS A 5 43.53 -3.16 12.49
N LYS A 6 42.34 -3.23 11.92
CA LYS A 6 41.84 -2.30 10.90
C LYS A 6 40.66 -1.48 11.44
N ALA A 7 40.37 -0.37 10.83
CA ALA A 7 39.25 0.47 11.19
C ALA A 7 38.35 0.70 9.96
N GLY A 8 37.08 0.39 10.10
CA GLY A 8 36.04 0.82 9.16
C GLY A 8 35.30 2.04 9.69
N SER A 9 34.94 2.96 8.80
CA SER A 9 34.18 4.17 9.13
C SER A 9 33.45 4.71 7.91
N ASN A 10 32.63 5.75 8.12
CA ASN A 10 31.90 6.47 7.08
C ASN A 10 32.84 7.10 6.04
N GLY A 11 32.37 7.19 4.79
CA GLY A 11 33.09 7.83 3.71
C GLY A 11 34.25 6.99 3.15
N VAL A 12 35.33 7.64 2.73
CA VAL A 12 36.47 7.03 2.03
C VAL A 12 37.71 7.04 2.93
N LEU A 13 38.47 5.93 2.93
CA LEU A 13 39.79 5.87 3.57
C LEU A 13 40.80 6.70 2.74
N GLU A 14 41.18 7.85 3.25
CA GLU A 14 42.16 8.73 2.59
C GLU A 14 43.61 8.32 2.88
N GLN A 15 43.86 7.78 4.08
CA GLN A 15 45.21 7.42 4.46
C GLN A 15 45.21 6.27 5.48
N GLU A 16 46.12 5.32 5.25
CA GLU A 16 46.59 4.34 6.22
C GLU A 16 48.10 4.53 6.43
N LEU A 17 48.53 4.88 7.64
CA LEU A 17 49.91 5.22 7.95
C LEU A 17 50.43 4.43 9.14
N ALA A 18 51.40 3.60 8.90
CA ALA A 18 52.16 2.91 9.97
C ALA A 18 53.05 3.90 10.72
N LEU A 19 52.91 3.97 12.04
CA LEU A 19 53.63 4.94 12.88
C LEU A 19 54.94 4.40 13.46
N GLY A 20 55.35 3.17 13.14
CA GLY A 20 56.62 2.57 13.53
C GLY A 20 56.72 2.12 15.00
N ASN A 21 55.68 2.33 15.80
CA ASN A 21 55.61 1.97 17.23
C ASN A 21 54.62 0.81 17.50
N GLY A 22 54.31 0.01 16.49
CA GLY A 22 53.31 -1.05 16.57
C GLY A 22 51.85 -0.52 16.44
N THR A 23 51.68 0.75 16.00
CA THR A 23 50.38 1.33 15.75
C THR A 23 50.22 1.84 14.30
N THR A 24 49.01 1.89 13.84
CA THR A 24 48.61 2.41 12.50
C THR A 24 47.56 3.51 12.68
N LYS A 25 47.69 4.59 11.92
CA LYS A 25 46.73 5.67 11.83
C LYS A 25 45.86 5.46 10.59
N PHE A 26 44.55 5.44 10.76
CA PHE A 26 43.55 5.47 9.67
C PHE A 26 42.93 6.84 9.63
N MET A 27 42.78 7.41 8.44
CA MET A 27 42.09 8.69 8.21
C MET A 27 40.95 8.45 7.22
N TRP A 28 39.74 8.51 7.74
CA TRP A 28 38.50 8.44 6.98
C TRP A 28 37.96 9.83 6.75
N LYS A 29 37.35 10.06 5.59
CA LYS A 29 36.67 11.31 5.26
C LYS A 29 35.35 11.06 4.56
N HIS A 30 34.31 11.54 5.18
CA HIS A 30 32.96 11.58 4.64
C HIS A 30 32.65 12.99 4.14
N ARG A 31 31.97 13.11 2.97
CA ARG A 31 31.77 14.39 2.29
C ARG A 31 30.32 14.78 2.12
N TYR A 32 29.41 13.89 2.50
CA TYR A 32 27.98 14.15 2.48
C TYR A 32 27.48 14.62 3.85
N PRO A 33 26.33 15.32 3.93
CA PRO A 33 25.63 15.50 5.19
C PRO A 33 25.41 14.17 5.88
N ILE A 34 25.50 14.14 7.19
CA ILE A 34 25.34 12.92 7.99
C ILE A 34 24.72 13.26 9.34
N ASP A 35 23.72 12.49 9.73
CA ASP A 35 23.15 12.62 11.05
C ASP A 35 24.07 12.04 12.12
N TYR A 36 24.00 12.63 13.31
CA TYR A 36 24.90 12.31 14.40
C TYR A 36 24.92 10.83 14.76
N TYR A 37 23.77 10.18 14.76
CA TYR A 37 23.65 8.77 15.13
C TYR A 37 24.20 7.80 14.07
N LEU A 38 24.40 8.26 12.85
CA LEU A 38 24.94 7.48 11.73
C LEU A 38 26.48 7.48 11.67
N ILE A 39 27.14 8.29 12.51
CA ILE A 39 28.60 8.35 12.56
C ILE A 39 29.14 7.10 13.24
N SER A 40 30.00 6.36 12.54
CA SER A 40 30.51 5.07 12.97
C SER A 40 32.03 4.98 12.91
N VAL A 41 32.61 4.26 13.86
CA VAL A 41 33.94 3.70 13.77
C VAL A 41 33.96 2.31 14.42
N ALA A 42 34.37 1.30 13.66
CA ALA A 42 34.58 -0.05 14.14
C ALA A 42 36.05 -0.44 14.00
N VAL A 43 36.62 -1.03 15.07
CA VAL A 43 38.05 -1.41 15.14
C VAL A 43 38.16 -2.82 15.65
N ALA A 44 38.71 -3.72 14.85
CA ALA A 44 39.05 -5.07 15.27
C ALA A 44 40.16 -5.64 14.38
N GLU A 45 40.57 -6.87 14.63
CA GLU A 45 41.37 -7.63 13.68
C GLU A 45 40.43 -8.07 12.55
N TYR A 46 40.38 -7.29 11.47
CA TYR A 46 39.58 -7.56 10.30
C TYR A 46 40.39 -8.04 9.10
N VAL A 47 39.75 -8.84 8.24
CA VAL A 47 40.13 -9.01 6.85
C VAL A 47 39.28 -8.05 6.00
N ASP A 48 39.90 -7.47 4.95
CA ASP A 48 39.17 -6.67 3.95
C ASP A 48 38.69 -7.59 2.86
N TYR A 49 37.43 -7.44 2.51
CA TYR A 49 36.83 -8.08 1.36
C TYR A 49 36.02 -7.04 0.59
N THR A 50 36.37 -6.79 -0.67
CA THR A 50 35.73 -5.73 -1.48
C THR A 50 35.17 -6.33 -2.76
N VAL A 51 33.91 -6.03 -3.03
CA VAL A 51 33.21 -6.28 -4.30
C VAL A 51 32.73 -4.93 -4.88
N TYR A 52 32.19 -4.94 -6.08
CA TYR A 52 31.81 -3.72 -6.78
C TYR A 52 30.42 -3.84 -7.41
N ALA A 53 29.55 -2.85 -7.17
CA ALA A 53 28.27 -2.70 -7.84
C ALA A 53 28.34 -1.69 -8.98
N ASN A 54 27.50 -1.90 -10.03
CA ASN A 54 27.49 -1.06 -11.23
C ASN A 54 26.05 -0.60 -11.55
N PRO A 55 25.36 0.09 -10.62
CA PRO A 55 23.99 0.52 -10.87
C PRO A 55 23.94 1.51 -12.04
N VAL A 56 22.85 1.48 -12.79
CA VAL A 56 22.63 2.37 -13.93
C VAL A 56 22.67 3.83 -13.46
N GLY A 57 23.46 4.65 -14.14
CA GLY A 57 23.64 6.07 -13.79
C GLY A 57 24.88 6.36 -12.94
N ALA A 58 25.51 5.37 -12.32
CA ALA A 58 26.77 5.58 -11.62
C ALA A 58 27.91 5.82 -12.62
N PRO A 59 28.74 6.87 -12.42
CA PRO A 59 29.84 7.17 -13.34
C PRO A 59 31.00 6.17 -13.25
N ASN A 60 31.11 5.47 -12.13
CA ASN A 60 32.13 4.45 -11.85
C ASN A 60 31.54 3.31 -11.01
N PRO A 61 32.15 2.11 -11.02
CA PRO A 61 31.79 1.06 -10.08
C PRO A 61 31.86 1.55 -8.62
N ILE A 62 30.84 1.23 -7.84
CA ILE A 62 30.76 1.59 -6.42
C ILE A 62 31.43 0.49 -5.62
N PRO A 63 32.52 0.79 -4.86
CA PRO A 63 33.14 -0.21 -3.99
C PRO A 63 32.22 -0.54 -2.80
N ILE A 64 32.09 -1.84 -2.53
CA ILE A 64 31.44 -2.38 -1.33
C ILE A 64 32.54 -2.96 -0.45
N GLN A 65 32.94 -2.20 0.57
CA GLN A 65 34.10 -2.54 1.42
C GLN A 65 33.64 -3.23 2.70
N ASN A 66 34.05 -4.48 2.88
CA ASN A 66 33.62 -5.31 3.99
C ASN A 66 34.78 -5.56 4.95
N PHE A 67 34.62 -5.18 6.22
CA PHE A 67 35.55 -5.42 7.32
C PHE A 67 35.02 -6.57 8.16
N ILE A 68 35.52 -7.79 7.88
CA ILE A 68 35.02 -9.04 8.43
C ILE A 68 36.00 -9.55 9.49
N TYR A 69 35.54 -10.06 10.63
CA TYR A 69 36.38 -10.59 11.67
C TYR A 69 37.39 -11.60 11.12
N ASN A 70 38.67 -11.38 11.45
CA ASN A 70 39.81 -12.21 11.02
C ASN A 70 39.82 -13.54 11.76
N ASN A 71 38.93 -14.44 11.39
CA ASN A 71 39.02 -15.85 11.74
C ASN A 71 38.71 -16.71 10.50
N PRO A 72 39.25 -17.95 10.43
CA PRO A 72 39.19 -18.75 9.21
C PRO A 72 37.78 -19.09 8.70
N ALA A 73 36.75 -19.00 9.55
CA ALA A 73 35.40 -19.40 9.21
C ALA A 73 34.48 -18.21 8.84
N THR A 74 34.74 -17.00 9.33
CA THR A 74 33.78 -15.90 9.25
C THR A 74 33.52 -15.49 7.79
N LEU A 75 34.53 -15.11 7.04
CA LEU A 75 34.34 -14.72 5.64
C LEU A 75 33.77 -15.86 4.78
N PRO A 76 34.28 -17.10 4.81
CA PRO A 76 33.72 -18.20 4.07
C PRO A 76 32.24 -18.50 4.40
N ASN A 77 31.82 -18.29 5.64
CA ASN A 77 30.43 -18.53 6.05
C ASN A 77 29.44 -17.46 5.52
N PHE A 78 29.89 -16.22 5.37
CA PHE A 78 29.06 -15.08 5.01
C PHE A 78 29.33 -14.52 3.62
N GLN A 79 30.30 -15.07 2.89
CA GLN A 79 30.73 -14.49 1.61
C GLN A 79 29.59 -14.41 0.59
N THR A 80 28.76 -15.45 0.50
CA THR A 80 27.61 -15.46 -0.43
C THR A 80 26.63 -14.33 -0.11
N ASP A 81 26.24 -14.19 1.17
CA ASP A 81 25.30 -13.14 1.60
C ASP A 81 25.90 -11.73 1.39
N ILE A 82 27.21 -11.58 1.56
CA ILE A 82 27.92 -10.31 1.30
C ILE A 82 27.96 -10.02 -0.20
N ASP A 83 28.19 -11.01 -1.04
CA ASP A 83 28.26 -10.84 -2.50
C ASP A 83 26.90 -10.43 -3.09
N GLU A 84 25.79 -10.88 -2.52
CA GLU A 84 24.42 -10.47 -2.89
C GLU A 84 24.16 -8.96 -2.72
N THR A 85 24.92 -8.28 -1.87
CA THR A 85 24.84 -6.81 -1.72
C THR A 85 25.04 -6.07 -3.03
N VAL A 86 25.76 -6.64 -3.97
CA VAL A 86 25.94 -6.07 -5.33
C VAL A 86 24.58 -5.94 -6.04
N ASP A 87 23.84 -7.04 -6.07
CA ASP A 87 22.53 -7.10 -6.72
C ASP A 87 21.53 -6.21 -5.98
N PHE A 88 21.60 -6.13 -4.66
CA PHE A 88 20.74 -5.27 -3.85
C PHE A 88 20.96 -3.78 -4.15
N ILE A 89 22.20 -3.30 -4.22
CA ILE A 89 22.52 -1.90 -4.59
C ILE A 89 22.02 -1.59 -5.99
N GLU A 90 22.21 -2.49 -6.95
CA GLU A 90 21.79 -2.29 -8.33
C GLU A 90 20.27 -2.21 -8.43
N TYR A 91 19.54 -3.13 -7.78
CA TYR A 91 18.08 -3.14 -7.74
C TYR A 91 17.49 -1.94 -6.98
N PHE A 92 18.00 -1.63 -5.79
CA PHE A 92 17.50 -0.47 -5.02
C PHE A 92 17.81 0.85 -5.72
N SER A 93 18.91 0.93 -6.47
CA SER A 93 19.19 2.09 -7.32
C SER A 93 18.18 2.24 -8.47
N GLU A 94 17.62 1.14 -8.98
CA GLU A 94 16.54 1.17 -9.97
C GLU A 94 15.22 1.66 -9.36
N VAL A 95 14.82 1.11 -8.21
CA VAL A 95 13.48 1.35 -7.65
C VAL A 95 13.40 2.61 -6.78
N PHE A 96 14.48 3.03 -6.10
CA PHE A 96 14.51 4.20 -5.22
C PHE A 96 15.25 5.40 -5.81
N GLY A 97 15.94 5.21 -6.95
CA GLY A 97 16.88 6.16 -7.53
C GLY A 97 18.33 5.80 -7.18
N LEU A 98 19.28 6.30 -7.98
CA LEU A 98 20.70 5.95 -7.85
C LEU A 98 21.18 6.03 -6.40
N TYR A 99 21.99 5.06 -5.99
CA TYR A 99 22.61 5.04 -4.65
C TYR A 99 23.16 6.41 -4.25
N PRO A 100 22.68 7.02 -3.17
CA PRO A 100 22.93 8.44 -2.89
C PRO A 100 24.40 8.79 -2.70
N PHE A 101 25.18 7.84 -2.21
CA PHE A 101 26.60 8.03 -1.88
C PHE A 101 27.53 7.40 -2.91
N TYR A 102 27.11 7.30 -4.18
CA TYR A 102 27.81 6.61 -5.27
C TYR A 102 29.24 7.15 -5.54
N ASN A 103 29.55 8.40 -5.16
CA ASN A 103 30.88 8.97 -5.29
C ASN A 103 31.86 8.56 -4.17
N GLU A 104 31.41 7.85 -3.17
CA GLU A 104 32.26 7.34 -2.07
C GLU A 104 32.30 5.82 -2.10
N LYS A 105 31.45 5.15 -1.35
CA LYS A 105 31.36 3.69 -1.28
C LYS A 105 30.09 3.25 -0.55
N TYR A 106 29.86 1.95 -0.52
CA TYR A 106 29.10 1.27 0.53
C TYR A 106 30.00 0.27 1.25
N GLY A 107 29.57 -0.32 2.33
CA GLY A 107 30.26 -1.43 2.97
C GLY A 107 29.73 -1.82 4.32
N HIS A 108 30.35 -2.82 4.90
CA HIS A 108 29.97 -3.37 6.19
C HIS A 108 31.16 -3.44 7.16
N CYS A 109 30.90 -3.19 8.43
CA CYS A 109 31.77 -3.56 9.53
C CYS A 109 31.09 -4.57 10.44
N MET A 110 31.73 -5.68 10.74
CA MET A 110 31.23 -6.58 11.76
C MET A 110 31.43 -6.01 13.16
N ALA A 111 30.40 -6.13 14.01
CA ALA A 111 30.44 -5.83 15.43
C ALA A 111 29.60 -6.87 16.19
N PRO A 112 29.74 -7.02 17.51
CA PRO A 112 29.01 -8.02 18.30
C PRO A 112 27.55 -7.55 18.56
N LEU A 113 26.78 -7.36 17.48
CA LEU A 113 25.36 -7.00 17.49
C LEU A 113 24.49 -8.23 17.21
N SER A 114 23.25 -8.21 17.69
CA SER A 114 22.23 -9.21 17.36
C SER A 114 21.44 -8.88 16.09
N GLY A 115 21.79 -7.83 15.35
CA GLY A 115 21.17 -7.31 14.14
C GLY A 115 22.14 -6.41 13.40
N GLY A 116 21.64 -5.33 12.83
CA GLY A 116 22.41 -4.31 12.12
C GLY A 116 22.21 -2.91 12.69
N MET A 117 22.93 -1.98 12.10
CA MET A 117 22.82 -0.54 12.30
C MET A 117 23.27 0.14 11.01
N GLU A 118 22.43 0.99 10.49
CA GLU A 118 22.48 1.57 9.15
C GLU A 118 23.54 2.67 8.96
N HIS A 119 24.61 2.69 9.73
CA HIS A 119 25.62 3.73 9.66
C HIS A 119 25.94 4.12 8.20
N GLN A 120 25.80 5.39 7.89
CA GLN A 120 25.87 5.92 6.52
C GLN A 120 27.15 5.51 5.81
N THR A 121 27.03 4.85 4.66
CA THR A 121 28.10 4.28 3.83
C THR A 121 28.91 3.13 4.47
N MET A 122 28.67 2.76 5.73
CA MET A 122 29.39 1.71 6.44
C MET A 122 28.49 1.06 7.47
N THR A 123 27.55 0.27 7.02
CA THR A 123 26.62 -0.50 7.86
C THR A 123 27.38 -1.37 8.87
N THR A 124 26.90 -1.43 10.10
CA THR A 124 27.46 -2.31 11.12
C THR A 124 26.52 -3.49 11.35
N GLN A 125 27.03 -4.72 11.17
CA GLN A 125 26.22 -5.95 11.32
C GLN A 125 26.91 -6.98 12.18
N GLY A 126 26.11 -7.76 12.94
CA GLY A 126 26.62 -8.87 13.74
C GLY A 126 26.81 -10.15 12.94
N PHE A 127 26.01 -10.33 11.90
CA PHE A 127 25.98 -11.46 10.96
C PHE A 127 25.38 -11.00 9.63
N PHE A 128 25.42 -11.87 8.60
CA PHE A 128 24.85 -11.57 7.29
C PHE A 128 23.77 -12.59 6.96
N ASN A 129 22.67 -12.09 6.42
CA ASN A 129 21.67 -12.81 5.65
C ASN A 129 20.99 -11.81 4.71
N ASN A 130 20.26 -12.30 3.73
CA ASN A 130 19.65 -11.47 2.67
C ASN A 130 18.72 -10.38 3.23
N THR A 131 17.81 -10.71 4.16
CA THR A 131 16.83 -9.73 4.68
C THR A 131 17.48 -8.66 5.53
N LEU A 132 18.33 -9.01 6.50
CA LEU A 132 19.06 -8.03 7.32
C LEU A 132 19.93 -7.12 6.45
N THR A 133 20.70 -7.69 5.52
CA THR A 133 21.58 -6.91 4.65
C THR A 133 20.79 -5.98 3.72
N ALA A 134 19.66 -6.42 3.19
CA ALA A 134 18.77 -5.59 2.37
C ALA A 134 18.14 -4.45 3.18
N HIS A 135 17.68 -4.73 4.41
CA HIS A 135 17.13 -3.74 5.34
C HIS A 135 18.14 -2.62 5.62
N GLU A 136 19.31 -2.97 6.12
CA GLU A 136 20.37 -2.03 6.48
C GLU A 136 20.89 -1.24 5.26
N LEU A 137 20.95 -1.87 4.10
CA LEU A 137 21.30 -1.17 2.86
C LEU A 137 20.21 -0.19 2.44
N ALA A 138 18.93 -0.55 2.56
CA ALA A 138 17.82 0.30 2.16
C ALA A 138 17.78 1.60 2.96
N HIS A 139 18.25 1.58 4.20
CA HIS A 139 18.40 2.77 5.01
C HIS A 139 19.31 3.83 4.41
N GLN A 140 20.22 3.47 3.48
CA GLN A 140 21.03 4.47 2.78
C GLN A 140 20.18 5.47 1.98
N TRP A 141 18.93 5.07 1.59
CA TRP A 141 17.91 5.95 1.02
C TRP A 141 16.93 6.43 2.10
N TRP A 142 16.45 5.52 2.95
CA TRP A 142 15.36 5.70 3.90
C TRP A 142 15.90 5.83 5.34
N GLY A 143 16.43 6.99 5.67
CA GLY A 143 17.08 7.27 6.94
C GLY A 143 18.35 8.10 6.78
N ASP A 144 19.22 7.74 5.84
CA ASP A 144 20.52 8.40 5.62
C ASP A 144 20.44 9.53 4.60
N HIS A 145 19.85 9.25 3.42
CA HIS A 145 19.68 10.26 2.39
C HIS A 145 18.50 11.18 2.70
N VAL A 146 17.39 10.63 3.12
CA VAL A 146 16.23 11.33 3.64
C VAL A 146 15.89 10.78 5.01
N THR A 147 16.03 11.58 6.06
CA THR A 147 15.82 11.18 7.44
C THR A 147 14.42 11.57 7.91
N CYS A 148 13.79 10.80 8.79
CA CYS A 148 12.55 11.23 9.43
C CYS A 148 12.77 12.54 10.21
N LYS A 149 11.86 13.51 10.04
CA LYS A 149 11.95 14.81 10.70
C LYS A 149 11.63 14.77 12.18
N SER A 150 10.89 13.76 12.59
CA SER A 150 10.44 13.52 13.96
C SER A 150 10.48 12.02 14.25
N TRP A 151 10.77 11.65 15.50
CA TRP A 151 10.64 10.29 15.97
C TRP A 151 9.19 9.76 15.85
N SER A 152 8.21 10.64 15.77
CA SER A 152 6.82 10.25 15.48
C SER A 152 6.65 9.66 14.08
N ASP A 153 7.54 9.98 13.16
CA ASP A 153 7.53 9.56 11.76
C ASP A 153 8.62 8.51 11.45
N ILE A 154 9.19 7.85 12.46
CA ILE A 154 10.29 6.88 12.31
C ILE A 154 10.00 5.76 11.30
N TRP A 155 8.73 5.45 11.06
CA TRP A 155 8.31 4.48 10.04
C TRP A 155 8.78 4.82 8.62
N VAL A 156 9.07 6.12 8.34
CA VAL A 156 9.64 6.55 7.05
C VAL A 156 11.04 5.96 6.86
N ASN A 157 11.78 5.75 7.94
CA ASN A 157 13.03 5.02 7.90
C ASN A 157 12.74 3.51 7.92
N GLU A 158 12.18 3.00 9.01
CA GLU A 158 12.09 1.57 9.32
C GLU A 158 11.05 0.82 8.49
N GLY A 159 9.89 1.44 8.26
CA GLY A 159 8.83 0.82 7.45
C GLY A 159 9.22 0.68 5.98
N PHE A 160 9.92 1.68 5.41
CA PHE A 160 10.43 1.58 4.04
C PHE A 160 11.62 0.65 3.92
N ALA A 161 12.53 0.62 4.90
CA ALA A 161 13.61 -0.37 4.93
C ALA A 161 13.06 -1.80 5.04
N SER A 162 12.04 -2.02 5.88
CA SER A 162 11.33 -3.30 5.97
C SER A 162 10.56 -3.65 4.70
N TYR A 163 10.01 -2.65 3.97
CA TYR A 163 9.39 -2.91 2.67
C TYR A 163 10.41 -3.22 1.58
N ALA A 164 11.62 -2.68 1.68
CA ALA A 164 12.71 -3.03 0.77
C ALA A 164 13.12 -4.51 0.89
N GLU A 165 13.01 -5.13 2.08
CA GLU A 165 13.15 -6.59 2.24
C GLU A 165 12.14 -7.34 1.37
N TYR A 166 10.85 -6.95 1.43
CA TYR A 166 9.79 -7.52 0.58
C TYR A 166 10.10 -7.35 -0.92
N LEU A 167 10.58 -6.17 -1.33
CA LEU A 167 10.92 -5.91 -2.73
C LEU A 167 12.11 -6.75 -3.19
N MET A 168 13.14 -6.88 -2.36
CA MET A 168 14.30 -7.73 -2.61
C MET A 168 13.88 -9.21 -2.73
N LEU A 169 13.05 -9.71 -1.80
CA LEU A 169 12.55 -11.08 -1.86
C LEU A 169 11.75 -11.31 -3.15
N LYS A 170 10.89 -10.38 -3.53
CA LYS A 170 10.09 -10.47 -4.75
C LYS A 170 10.94 -10.55 -6.02
N GLU A 171 12.03 -9.79 -6.09
CA GLU A 171 12.91 -9.74 -7.26
C GLU A 171 13.86 -10.94 -7.33
N MET A 172 14.50 -11.28 -6.22
CA MET A 172 15.61 -12.23 -6.20
C MET A 172 15.20 -13.63 -5.74
N TYR A 173 14.12 -13.74 -4.95
CA TYR A 173 13.61 -15.00 -4.39
C TYR A 173 12.08 -15.12 -4.61
N PRO A 174 11.61 -15.12 -5.88
CA PRO A 174 10.18 -15.04 -6.18
C PRO A 174 9.35 -16.13 -5.49
N GLY A 175 8.39 -15.70 -4.69
CA GLY A 175 7.53 -16.56 -3.88
C GLY A 175 7.74 -16.39 -2.36
N ASP A 176 8.96 -16.02 -1.93
CA ASP A 176 9.28 -15.82 -0.51
C ASP A 176 8.64 -14.52 0.03
N GLU A 177 8.45 -13.51 -0.83
CA GLU A 177 7.77 -12.27 -0.49
C GLU A 177 6.32 -12.47 -0.01
N VAL A 178 5.67 -13.53 -0.49
CA VAL A 178 4.29 -13.86 -0.09
C VAL A 178 4.26 -14.33 1.37
N ALA A 179 5.22 -15.14 1.76
CA ALA A 179 5.36 -15.62 3.14
C ALA A 179 5.78 -14.46 4.07
N ASP A 180 6.72 -13.63 3.64
CA ASP A 180 7.17 -12.46 4.40
C ASP A 180 6.00 -11.53 4.75
N MET A 181 5.19 -11.12 3.75
CA MET A 181 4.05 -10.25 4.01
C MET A 181 2.97 -10.93 4.86
N ALA A 182 2.76 -12.24 4.69
CA ALA A 182 1.82 -12.98 5.53
C ALA A 182 2.27 -13.03 7.00
N ASP A 183 3.55 -13.24 7.25
CA ASP A 183 4.12 -13.27 8.59
C ASP A 183 4.03 -11.88 9.26
N ARG A 184 4.31 -10.80 8.52
CA ARG A 184 4.10 -9.42 8.98
C ARG A 184 2.64 -9.19 9.37
N HIS A 185 1.68 -9.61 8.55
CA HIS A 185 0.25 -9.49 8.87
C HIS A 185 -0.15 -10.30 10.11
N ILE A 186 0.46 -11.46 10.33
CA ILE A 186 0.23 -12.27 11.55
C ILE A 186 0.72 -11.51 12.78
N ASP A 187 1.94 -10.97 12.74
CA ASP A 187 2.51 -10.19 13.85
C ASP A 187 1.70 -8.93 14.13
N ILE A 188 1.35 -8.15 13.12
CA ILE A 188 0.53 -6.93 13.25
C ILE A 188 -0.79 -7.24 13.98
N LYS A 189 -1.43 -8.35 13.62
CA LYS A 189 -2.73 -8.79 14.16
C LYS A 189 -2.63 -9.52 15.50
N SER A 190 -1.44 -9.68 16.07
CA SER A 190 -1.26 -10.26 17.40
C SER A 190 -1.89 -9.38 18.50
N GLU A 191 -2.09 -8.09 18.20
CA GLU A 191 -2.80 -7.14 19.06
C GLU A 191 -3.85 -6.37 18.26
N LEU A 192 -4.88 -5.83 18.94
CA LEU A 192 -6.04 -5.22 18.28
C LEU A 192 -5.80 -3.81 17.75
N GLY A 193 -4.90 -3.05 18.35
CA GLY A 193 -4.70 -1.63 18.08
C GLY A 193 -3.24 -1.26 17.79
N GLY A 194 -2.98 0.03 17.85
CA GLY A 194 -1.68 0.67 17.60
C GLY A 194 -1.60 1.30 16.22
N SER A 195 -1.24 2.60 16.21
CA SER A 195 -0.99 3.39 15.00
C SER A 195 0.44 3.15 14.49
N ILE A 196 0.73 3.53 13.25
CA ILE A 196 2.10 3.64 12.75
C ILE A 196 2.75 4.89 13.33
N TRP A 197 2.02 5.99 13.34
CA TRP A 197 2.46 7.25 13.94
C TRP A 197 2.72 7.10 15.44
N VAL A 198 3.86 7.58 15.92
CA VAL A 198 4.27 7.48 17.33
C VAL A 198 3.80 8.75 18.06
N GLU A 199 2.84 8.59 18.98
CA GLU A 199 2.30 9.70 19.77
C GLU A 199 3.32 10.24 20.77
N ASP A 200 3.99 9.37 21.53
CA ASP A 200 5.04 9.73 22.47
C ASP A 200 6.43 9.51 21.86
N SER A 201 6.98 10.57 21.28
CA SER A 201 8.32 10.56 20.68
C SER A 201 9.48 10.45 21.68
N LEU A 202 9.20 10.28 22.99
CA LEU A 202 10.19 10.03 24.03
C LEU A 202 10.21 8.57 24.48
N ASP A 203 9.21 7.78 24.09
CA ASP A 203 9.17 6.34 24.37
C ASP A 203 9.97 5.54 23.34
N GLY A 204 11.24 5.24 23.67
CA GLY A 204 12.12 4.46 22.79
C GLY A 204 11.60 3.06 22.49
N GLY A 205 10.84 2.45 23.39
CA GLY A 205 10.20 1.15 23.15
C GLY A 205 9.11 1.23 22.08
N ARG A 206 8.34 2.34 22.08
CA ARG A 206 7.31 2.57 21.06
C ARG A 206 7.89 3.03 19.72
N ILE A 207 8.93 3.86 19.74
CA ILE A 207 9.61 4.33 18.53
C ILE A 207 10.09 3.13 17.69
N PHE A 208 10.74 2.16 18.33
CA PHE A 208 11.28 0.97 17.68
C PHE A 208 10.44 -0.29 17.93
N ASP A 209 9.13 -0.14 17.96
CA ASP A 209 8.18 -1.27 18.06
C ASP A 209 8.16 -2.06 16.75
N SER A 210 8.63 -3.31 16.77
CA SER A 210 8.75 -4.15 15.57
C SER A 210 7.42 -4.38 14.86
N ARG A 211 6.33 -4.51 15.62
CA ARG A 211 4.98 -4.76 15.11
C ARG A 211 4.41 -3.54 14.38
N LEU A 212 4.58 -2.34 14.96
CA LEU A 212 3.95 -1.12 14.45
C LEU A 212 4.85 -0.32 13.51
N THR A 213 6.06 -0.03 13.92
CA THR A 213 6.97 0.82 13.15
C THR A 213 7.52 0.09 11.93
N TYR A 214 7.96 -1.16 12.11
CA TYR A 214 8.54 -1.98 11.05
C TYR A 214 7.45 -2.72 10.24
N ASN A 215 6.75 -3.67 10.86
CA ASN A 215 5.83 -4.55 10.13
C ASN A 215 4.60 -3.83 9.62
N LYS A 216 3.90 -3.03 10.48
CA LYS A 216 2.74 -2.27 10.02
C LYS A 216 3.14 -1.14 9.08
N GLY A 217 4.32 -0.51 9.27
CA GLY A 217 4.90 0.45 8.36
C GLY A 217 5.12 -0.15 6.96
N ALA A 218 5.79 -1.31 6.87
CA ALA A 218 6.01 -2.01 5.60
C ALA A 218 4.68 -2.44 4.93
N ALA A 219 3.74 -2.99 5.70
CA ALA A 219 2.44 -3.39 5.18
C ALA A 219 1.62 -2.18 4.69
N PHE A 220 1.77 -1.01 5.30
CA PHE A 220 1.14 0.22 4.81
C PHE A 220 1.75 0.70 3.49
N VAL A 221 3.07 0.66 3.33
CA VAL A 221 3.71 0.94 2.03
C VAL A 221 3.20 -0.02 0.96
N HIS A 222 3.02 -1.31 1.30
CA HIS A 222 2.43 -2.31 0.41
C HIS A 222 0.98 -1.97 0.04
N THR A 223 0.17 -1.53 1.01
CA THR A 223 -1.20 -1.06 0.79
C THR A 223 -1.23 0.18 -0.11
N LEU A 224 -0.35 1.16 0.09
CA LEU A 224 -0.27 2.35 -0.78
C LEU A 224 0.03 1.98 -2.24
N ARG A 225 0.95 1.04 -2.47
CA ARG A 225 1.22 0.50 -3.82
C ARG A 225 -0.03 -0.13 -4.43
N TYR A 226 -0.80 -0.88 -3.64
CA TYR A 226 -2.06 -1.50 -4.08
C TYR A 226 -3.12 -0.46 -4.44
N LEU A 227 -3.27 0.60 -3.65
CA LEU A 227 -4.24 1.68 -3.90
C LEU A 227 -3.87 2.49 -5.15
N ILE A 228 -2.58 2.80 -5.34
CA ILE A 228 -2.09 3.48 -6.55
C ILE A 228 -2.32 2.60 -7.79
N ASN A 229 -2.24 1.27 -7.65
CA ASN A 229 -2.53 0.29 -8.70
C ASN A 229 -1.77 0.54 -10.02
N ASN A 230 -0.60 1.16 -9.94
CA ASN A 230 0.30 1.45 -11.03
C ASN A 230 1.73 1.47 -10.50
N ASP A 231 2.50 0.42 -10.80
CA ASP A 231 3.87 0.26 -10.30
C ASP A 231 4.79 1.40 -10.79
N ASP A 232 4.63 1.88 -12.02
CA ASP A 232 5.46 2.97 -12.55
C ASP A 232 5.25 4.26 -11.74
N GLN A 233 4.00 4.62 -11.44
CA GLN A 233 3.68 5.80 -10.61
C GLN A 233 4.14 5.60 -9.17
N PHE A 234 3.97 4.40 -8.61
CA PHE A 234 4.42 4.10 -7.26
C PHE A 234 5.95 4.27 -7.12
N PHE A 235 6.74 3.63 -7.98
CA PHE A 235 8.20 3.73 -7.91
C PHE A 235 8.71 5.12 -8.29
N THR A 236 8.07 5.80 -9.25
CA THR A 236 8.37 7.22 -9.54
C THR A 236 8.12 8.10 -8.32
N SER A 237 7.06 7.86 -7.54
CA SER A 237 6.81 8.58 -6.28
C SER A 237 7.96 8.40 -5.29
N LEU A 238 8.49 7.17 -5.15
CA LEU A 238 9.62 6.90 -4.26
C LEU A 238 10.90 7.63 -4.70
N GLN A 239 11.18 7.63 -6.01
CA GLN A 239 12.32 8.35 -6.59
C GLN A 239 12.17 9.87 -6.44
N ASN A 240 10.97 10.40 -6.65
CA ASN A 240 10.68 11.82 -6.47
C ASN A 240 10.84 12.22 -5.00
N TYR A 241 10.35 11.40 -4.06
CA TYR A 241 10.56 11.63 -2.63
C TYR A 241 12.05 11.72 -2.29
N GLN A 242 12.87 10.78 -2.78
CA GLN A 242 14.32 10.79 -2.58
C GLN A 242 14.99 12.02 -3.19
N SER A 243 14.50 12.50 -4.32
CA SER A 243 15.02 13.70 -4.99
C SER A 243 14.62 14.99 -4.29
N ASP A 244 13.35 15.10 -3.89
CA ASP A 244 12.79 16.35 -3.34
C ASP A 244 13.32 16.64 -1.93
N PHE A 245 13.58 15.59 -1.15
CA PHE A 245 14.07 15.70 0.23
C PHE A 245 15.54 15.31 0.38
N ALA A 246 16.30 15.23 -0.72
CA ALA A 246 17.71 14.81 -0.73
C ALA A 246 18.56 15.53 0.34
N PHE A 247 19.25 14.75 1.18
CA PHE A 247 20.10 15.23 2.28
C PHE A 247 19.37 16.15 3.27
N SER A 248 18.11 15.87 3.50
CA SER A 248 17.22 16.64 4.37
C SER A 248 16.31 15.72 5.19
N THR A 249 15.29 16.29 5.79
CA THR A 249 14.32 15.55 6.61
C THR A 249 12.92 15.69 6.05
N ALA A 250 12.09 14.65 6.23
CA ALA A 250 10.69 14.63 5.83
C ALA A 250 9.78 14.00 6.89
N LEU A 251 8.49 14.34 6.83
CA LEU A 251 7.42 13.77 7.65
C LEU A 251 6.70 12.65 6.88
N GLY A 252 5.94 11.82 7.57
CA GLY A 252 5.08 10.83 6.92
C GLY A 252 4.04 11.44 5.96
N VAL A 253 3.54 12.64 6.26
CA VAL A 253 2.62 13.39 5.38
C VAL A 253 3.30 13.93 4.11
N ASP A 254 4.62 14.11 4.10
CA ASP A 254 5.35 14.47 2.88
C ASP A 254 5.37 13.28 1.90
N VAL A 255 5.43 12.04 2.39
CA VAL A 255 5.25 10.83 1.57
C VAL A 255 3.87 10.83 0.91
N GLN A 256 2.82 11.12 1.67
CA GLN A 256 1.46 11.26 1.15
C GLN A 256 1.43 12.25 -0.01
N GLN A 257 1.93 13.45 0.19
CA GLN A 257 1.88 14.54 -0.80
C GLN A 257 2.59 14.17 -2.10
N VAL A 258 3.75 13.52 -2.02
CA VAL A 258 4.48 13.06 -3.21
C VAL A 258 3.71 11.99 -3.96
N MET A 259 3.15 10.99 -3.25
CA MET A 259 2.37 9.92 -3.85
C MET A 259 1.06 10.44 -4.48
N GLU A 260 0.37 11.37 -3.83
CA GLU A 260 -0.83 12.05 -4.38
C GLU A 260 -0.50 12.85 -5.64
N THR A 261 0.64 13.56 -5.63
CA THR A 261 1.09 14.37 -6.77
C THR A 261 1.35 13.48 -8.00
N GLU A 262 2.03 12.36 -7.81
CA GLU A 262 2.41 11.45 -8.91
C GLU A 262 1.22 10.59 -9.38
N SER A 263 0.41 10.08 -8.48
CA SER A 263 -0.71 9.20 -8.81
C SER A 263 -1.97 9.94 -9.25
N GLY A 264 -2.15 11.19 -8.82
CA GLY A 264 -3.38 11.96 -8.98
C GLY A 264 -4.54 11.49 -8.09
N LEU A 265 -4.28 10.59 -7.13
CA LEU A 265 -5.26 10.08 -6.18
C LEU A 265 -5.28 10.93 -4.90
N ASP A 266 -6.41 10.94 -4.21
CA ASP A 266 -6.52 11.42 -2.84
C ASP A 266 -6.26 10.24 -1.89
N LEU A 267 -5.16 10.28 -1.15
CA LEU A 267 -4.76 9.25 -0.19
C LEU A 267 -5.03 9.66 1.27
N SER A 268 -5.73 10.78 1.49
CA SER A 268 -5.98 11.33 2.83
C SER A 268 -6.66 10.32 3.75
N GLU A 269 -7.69 9.61 3.28
CA GLU A 269 -8.38 8.58 4.07
C GLU A 269 -7.47 7.39 4.40
N ALA A 270 -6.61 6.98 3.47
CA ALA A 270 -5.65 5.90 3.71
C ALA A 270 -4.65 6.28 4.83
N PHE A 271 -4.13 7.51 4.81
CA PHE A 271 -3.25 7.99 5.86
C PHE A 271 -3.99 8.18 7.19
N GLU A 272 -5.21 8.74 7.19
CA GLU A 272 -6.00 8.88 8.41
C GLU A 272 -6.30 7.52 9.07
N GLN A 273 -6.66 6.51 8.28
CA GLN A 273 -7.11 5.21 8.78
C GLN A 273 -5.95 4.25 9.10
N TRP A 274 -4.87 4.25 8.31
CA TRP A 274 -3.79 3.27 8.46
C TRP A 274 -2.56 3.83 9.15
N TYR A 275 -2.21 5.11 8.90
CA TYR A 275 -1.03 5.75 9.48
C TYR A 275 -1.33 6.33 10.88
N PHE A 276 -2.34 7.19 10.98
CA PHE A 276 -2.78 7.77 12.26
C PHE A 276 -3.75 6.87 13.01
N GLY A 277 -4.58 6.12 12.30
CA GLY A 277 -5.59 5.22 12.85
C GLY A 277 -5.01 3.93 13.40
N GLU A 278 -5.86 3.21 14.14
CA GLU A 278 -5.49 1.97 14.80
C GLU A 278 -6.34 0.79 14.31
N GLY A 279 -5.75 -0.39 14.42
CA GLY A 279 -6.45 -1.64 14.13
C GLY A 279 -6.41 -2.04 12.66
N TYR A 280 -7.36 -2.90 12.32
CA TYR A 280 -7.51 -3.53 11.00
C TYR A 280 -8.94 -4.05 10.80
N PRO A 281 -9.42 -4.20 9.55
CA PRO A 281 -10.74 -4.74 9.24
C PRO A 281 -10.78 -6.27 9.32
N THR A 282 -11.99 -6.79 9.57
CA THR A 282 -12.36 -8.18 9.35
C THR A 282 -13.45 -8.21 8.29
N TYR A 283 -13.14 -8.73 7.10
CA TYR A 283 -14.08 -8.82 5.98
C TYR A 283 -14.84 -10.14 5.97
N SER A 284 -16.15 -10.06 5.77
CA SER A 284 -17.01 -11.22 5.47
C SER A 284 -17.73 -11.00 4.15
N ALA A 285 -17.96 -12.06 3.39
CA ALA A 285 -18.63 -11.97 2.11
C ALA A 285 -19.73 -13.02 1.95
N LYS A 286 -20.88 -12.60 1.42
CA LYS A 286 -21.92 -13.43 0.88
C LYS A 286 -21.95 -13.29 -0.62
N TRP A 287 -22.24 -14.38 -1.32
CA TRP A 287 -22.34 -14.34 -2.77
C TRP A 287 -23.43 -15.24 -3.30
N ASN A 288 -23.98 -14.92 -4.46
CA ASN A 288 -24.95 -15.74 -5.20
C ASN A 288 -24.89 -15.41 -6.70
N VAL A 289 -25.30 -16.35 -7.55
CA VAL A 289 -25.47 -16.12 -8.98
C VAL A 289 -26.96 -16.19 -9.33
N ILE A 290 -27.50 -15.11 -9.89
CA ILE A 290 -28.88 -15.02 -10.32
C ILE A 290 -28.93 -14.68 -11.82
N GLY A 291 -29.50 -15.58 -12.61
CA GLY A 291 -29.52 -15.39 -14.04
C GLY A 291 -28.10 -15.35 -14.62
N ASN A 292 -27.70 -14.19 -15.12
CA ASN A 292 -26.37 -13.96 -15.68
C ASN A 292 -25.44 -13.19 -14.74
N ASP A 293 -25.88 -12.78 -13.55
CA ASP A 293 -25.18 -11.82 -12.73
C ASP A 293 -24.70 -12.42 -11.41
N LEU A 294 -23.51 -12.03 -11.00
CA LEU A 294 -22.95 -12.32 -9.68
C LEU A 294 -23.35 -11.23 -8.71
N HIS A 295 -24.03 -11.58 -7.64
CA HIS A 295 -24.36 -10.74 -6.48
C HIS A 295 -23.37 -11.01 -5.36
N VAL A 296 -22.80 -9.95 -4.79
CA VAL A 296 -21.87 -10.02 -3.65
C VAL A 296 -22.29 -9.01 -2.61
N ASN A 297 -22.41 -9.45 -1.37
CA ASN A 297 -22.55 -8.56 -0.22
C ASN A 297 -21.27 -8.66 0.60
N ILE A 298 -20.62 -7.54 0.84
CA ILE A 298 -19.42 -7.45 1.66
C ILE A 298 -19.76 -6.69 2.93
N THR A 299 -19.45 -7.30 4.07
CA THR A 299 -19.54 -6.65 5.38
C THR A 299 -18.19 -6.64 6.05
N HIS A 300 -17.89 -5.58 6.78
CA HIS A 300 -16.71 -5.57 7.63
C HIS A 300 -16.95 -4.96 9.00
N SER A 301 -16.15 -5.40 9.97
CA SER A 301 -15.98 -4.80 11.27
C SER A 301 -14.51 -4.43 11.46
N THR A 302 -14.21 -3.55 12.40
CA THR A 302 -12.85 -3.15 12.72
C THR A 302 -12.44 -3.65 14.09
N SER A 303 -11.13 -3.90 14.30
CA SER A 303 -10.61 -4.32 15.61
C SER A 303 -10.62 -3.19 16.64
N MET A 304 -10.58 -1.91 16.18
CA MET A 304 -10.60 -0.71 17.02
C MET A 304 -11.70 0.28 16.57
N PRO A 305 -12.98 -0.08 16.66
CA PRO A 305 -14.07 0.71 16.08
C PRO A 305 -14.30 2.09 16.74
N SER A 306 -13.76 2.32 17.94
CA SER A 306 -13.81 3.62 18.60
C SER A 306 -12.79 4.62 18.05
N ILE A 307 -11.75 4.16 17.34
CA ILE A 307 -10.68 4.97 16.77
C ILE A 307 -10.81 4.97 15.24
N THR A 308 -10.85 3.79 14.62
CA THR A 308 -11.03 3.63 13.18
C THR A 308 -12.32 2.82 12.93
N PRO A 309 -13.47 3.49 12.82
CA PRO A 309 -14.77 2.80 12.68
C PRO A 309 -14.97 2.16 11.30
N LEU A 310 -14.24 2.61 10.30
CA LEU A 310 -14.33 2.18 8.90
C LEU A 310 -12.94 2.21 8.28
N PHE A 311 -12.62 1.20 7.48
CA PHE A 311 -11.49 1.22 6.54
C PHE A 311 -12.06 1.29 5.13
N THR A 312 -11.81 2.41 4.45
CA THR A 312 -12.17 2.64 3.06
C THR A 312 -10.98 2.27 2.19
N ASN A 313 -11.13 1.26 1.37
CA ASN A 313 -10.06 0.79 0.49
C ASN A 313 -10.64 -0.12 -0.60
N ASP A 314 -9.84 -0.37 -1.62
CA ASP A 314 -10.11 -1.46 -2.54
C ASP A 314 -9.86 -2.80 -1.86
N LEU A 315 -10.57 -3.84 -2.32
CA LEU A 315 -10.47 -5.21 -1.83
C LEU A 315 -10.57 -6.20 -2.97
N ASP A 316 -9.52 -6.96 -3.21
CA ASP A 316 -9.52 -8.02 -4.21
C ASP A 316 -10.17 -9.29 -3.65
N ILE A 317 -11.13 -9.87 -4.38
CA ILE A 317 -11.74 -11.16 -4.05
C ILE A 317 -11.57 -12.11 -5.22
N ARG A 318 -11.08 -13.32 -4.95
CA ARG A 318 -10.87 -14.37 -5.95
C ARG A 318 -12.03 -15.34 -6.00
N PHE A 319 -12.57 -15.53 -7.19
CA PHE A 319 -13.68 -16.42 -7.48
C PHE A 319 -13.26 -17.56 -8.41
N GLN A 320 -13.75 -18.77 -8.10
CA GLN A 320 -13.64 -19.94 -8.97
C GLN A 320 -14.70 -19.90 -10.07
N ARG A 321 -14.32 -20.32 -11.28
CA ARG A 321 -15.21 -20.34 -12.45
C ARG A 321 -15.32 -21.74 -13.06
N THR A 322 -16.51 -22.09 -13.55
CA THR A 322 -16.70 -23.35 -14.30
C THR A 322 -16.03 -23.29 -15.66
N GLY A 323 -15.13 -24.24 -15.94
CA GLY A 323 -14.50 -24.41 -17.25
C GLY A 323 -13.53 -23.31 -17.66
N MET A 324 -13.15 -22.43 -16.73
CA MET A 324 -12.23 -21.31 -16.94
C MET A 324 -11.27 -21.19 -15.75
N SER A 325 -10.19 -20.40 -15.92
CA SER A 325 -9.35 -19.99 -14.80
C SER A 325 -10.14 -19.13 -13.82
N ASP A 326 -9.73 -19.16 -12.54
CA ASP A 326 -10.24 -18.26 -11.51
C ASP A 326 -10.14 -16.79 -11.96
N THR A 327 -11.00 -15.96 -11.41
CA THR A 327 -10.96 -14.51 -11.64
C THR A 327 -10.86 -13.78 -10.32
N THR A 328 -10.10 -12.68 -10.30
CA THR A 328 -10.06 -11.75 -9.17
C THR A 328 -10.83 -10.50 -9.56
N ILE A 329 -11.71 -10.07 -8.68
CA ILE A 329 -12.52 -8.86 -8.85
C ILE A 329 -12.17 -7.91 -7.73
N ARG A 330 -11.93 -6.65 -8.09
CA ARG A 330 -11.67 -5.57 -7.16
C ARG A 330 -12.97 -4.87 -6.78
N PHE A 331 -13.22 -4.73 -5.49
CA PHE A 331 -14.37 -4.05 -4.90
C PHE A 331 -13.88 -2.84 -4.13
N THR A 332 -14.52 -1.69 -4.30
CA THR A 332 -14.21 -0.49 -3.50
C THR A 332 -15.11 -0.47 -2.27
N ILE A 333 -14.51 -0.51 -1.09
CA ILE A 333 -15.21 -0.55 0.20
C ILE A 333 -15.37 0.88 0.72
N GLU A 334 -16.62 1.35 0.82
CA GLU A 334 -16.97 2.69 1.30
C GLU A 334 -17.89 2.66 2.53
N SER A 335 -18.35 1.47 2.92
CA SER A 335 -19.24 1.30 4.07
C SER A 335 -19.09 -0.08 4.71
N THR A 336 -19.56 -0.22 5.95
CA THR A 336 -19.48 -1.48 6.71
C THR A 336 -20.36 -2.60 6.18
N ASN A 337 -21.29 -2.31 5.27
CA ASN A 337 -22.16 -3.27 4.61
C ASN A 337 -22.53 -2.76 3.22
N GLN A 338 -22.08 -3.44 2.18
CA GLN A 338 -22.21 -2.97 0.80
C GLN A 338 -22.54 -4.12 -0.16
N ASP A 339 -23.50 -3.89 -1.06
CA ASP A 339 -23.93 -4.82 -2.08
C ASP A 339 -23.34 -4.45 -3.44
N TYR A 340 -22.95 -5.47 -4.21
CA TYR A 340 -22.41 -5.34 -5.56
C TYR A 340 -23.11 -6.30 -6.52
N ILE A 341 -23.29 -5.88 -7.77
CA ILE A 341 -23.79 -6.71 -8.86
C ILE A 341 -22.80 -6.63 -10.01
N ILE A 342 -22.24 -7.78 -10.38
CA ILE A 342 -21.32 -7.91 -11.51
C ILE A 342 -22.05 -8.59 -12.66
N VAL A 343 -22.40 -7.78 -13.67
CA VAL A 343 -23.21 -8.21 -14.82
C VAL A 343 -22.42 -9.17 -15.72
N GLY A 344 -23.07 -10.23 -16.15
CA GLY A 344 -22.52 -11.20 -17.11
C GLY A 344 -21.55 -12.23 -16.52
N LEU A 345 -21.47 -12.34 -15.18
CA LEU A 345 -20.54 -13.23 -14.49
C LEU A 345 -21.27 -14.43 -13.86
N ASN A 346 -21.91 -15.23 -14.68
CA ASN A 346 -22.71 -16.41 -14.27
C ASN A 346 -21.90 -17.71 -14.14
N THR A 347 -20.61 -17.69 -14.42
CA THR A 347 -19.74 -18.89 -14.37
C THR A 347 -19.14 -19.15 -13.01
N ILE A 348 -19.40 -18.31 -12.02
CA ILE A 348 -18.88 -18.42 -10.66
C ILE A 348 -19.48 -19.64 -9.96
N THR A 349 -18.62 -20.46 -9.36
CA THR A 349 -18.98 -21.66 -8.60
C THR A 349 -18.56 -21.59 -7.14
N ASN A 350 -17.60 -20.71 -6.80
CA ASN A 350 -17.14 -20.52 -5.43
C ASN A 350 -16.45 -19.15 -5.27
N LEU A 351 -16.49 -18.60 -4.05
CA LEU A 351 -15.61 -17.54 -3.61
C LEU A 351 -14.43 -18.19 -2.88
N ASN A 352 -13.22 -18.11 -3.46
CA ASN A 352 -12.06 -18.85 -2.98
C ASN A 352 -11.31 -18.11 -1.84
N SER A 353 -11.11 -16.82 -1.99
CA SER A 353 -10.36 -16.04 -1.00
C SER A 353 -10.67 -14.54 -1.10
N ILE A 354 -10.59 -13.89 0.03
CA ILE A 354 -10.56 -12.44 0.20
C ILE A 354 -9.08 -12.05 0.31
N ASP A 355 -8.68 -10.99 -0.38
CA ASP A 355 -7.31 -10.47 -0.46
C ASP A 355 -6.24 -11.56 -0.69
N PRO A 356 -6.26 -12.24 -1.83
CA PRO A 356 -5.40 -13.41 -2.10
C PRO A 356 -3.90 -13.11 -2.14
N LYS A 357 -3.50 -11.84 -2.11
CA LYS A 357 -2.11 -11.41 -2.18
C LYS A 357 -1.64 -10.63 -0.94
N ASN A 358 -2.45 -10.59 0.11
CA ASN A 358 -2.14 -9.85 1.34
C ASN A 358 -1.82 -8.36 1.10
N TRP A 359 -2.59 -7.69 0.21
CA TRP A 359 -2.43 -6.27 -0.04
C TRP A 359 -2.84 -5.40 1.15
N ILE A 360 -3.83 -5.89 1.91
CA ILE A 360 -4.46 -5.16 3.01
C ILE A 360 -4.28 -5.95 4.30
N ILE A 361 -3.88 -5.31 5.38
CA ILE A 361 -3.89 -5.92 6.71
C ILE A 361 -5.35 -6.22 7.06
N ASN A 362 -5.75 -7.48 7.03
CA ASN A 362 -7.13 -7.87 7.32
C ASN A 362 -7.25 -9.24 7.98
N ASN A 363 -8.40 -9.49 8.59
CA ASN A 363 -8.88 -10.82 8.90
C ASN A 363 -9.99 -11.21 7.93
N VAL A 364 -10.10 -12.49 7.64
CA VAL A 364 -11.20 -13.07 6.90
C VAL A 364 -12.21 -13.66 7.88
N GLY A 365 -13.43 -13.13 7.85
CA GLY A 365 -14.57 -13.62 8.62
C GLY A 365 -15.29 -14.76 7.90
N SER A 366 -16.61 -14.68 7.79
CA SER A 366 -17.39 -15.72 7.10
C SER A 366 -17.45 -15.50 5.60
N ILE A 367 -17.30 -16.60 4.83
CA ILE A 367 -17.57 -16.65 3.39
C ILE A 367 -18.76 -17.58 3.18
N GLN A 368 -19.85 -17.10 2.59
CA GLN A 368 -21.09 -17.85 2.45
C GLN A 368 -21.69 -17.77 1.04
N HIS A 369 -22.10 -18.91 0.49
CA HIS A 369 -22.99 -18.94 -0.64
C HIS A 369 -24.43 -18.78 -0.10
N ASP A 370 -25.04 -17.61 -0.33
CA ASP A 370 -26.37 -17.25 0.19
C ASP A 370 -27.37 -17.20 -0.95
N LEU A 371 -28.14 -18.26 -1.13
CA LEU A 371 -29.13 -18.42 -2.20
C LEU A 371 -30.27 -17.35 -2.12
N SER A 372 -30.42 -16.65 -1.01
CA SER A 372 -31.41 -15.58 -0.85
C SER A 372 -30.87 -14.22 -1.28
N LEU A 373 -29.54 -14.07 -1.40
CA LEU A 373 -28.91 -12.82 -1.81
C LEU A 373 -29.32 -12.44 -3.23
N GLY A 374 -29.82 -11.24 -3.41
CA GLY A 374 -30.31 -10.68 -4.67
C GLY A 374 -31.74 -11.10 -5.05
N LEU A 375 -32.33 -12.15 -4.41
CA LEU A 375 -33.71 -12.56 -4.72
C LEU A 375 -34.74 -11.49 -4.30
N ILE A 376 -34.53 -10.82 -3.17
CA ILE A 376 -35.42 -9.74 -2.72
C ILE A 376 -35.34 -8.54 -3.68
N GLU A 377 -34.19 -8.29 -4.29
CA GLU A 377 -34.06 -7.27 -5.34
C GLU A 377 -34.67 -7.73 -6.67
N ALA A 378 -34.54 -9.01 -7.01
CA ALA A 378 -35.19 -9.58 -8.20
C ALA A 378 -36.73 -9.57 -8.06
N GLU A 379 -37.28 -9.93 -6.91
CA GLU A 379 -38.72 -9.83 -6.63
C GLU A 379 -39.19 -8.37 -6.63
N LYS A 380 -38.44 -7.46 -6.00
CA LYS A 380 -38.73 -6.00 -6.06
C LYS A 380 -38.57 -5.46 -7.48
N ASN A 381 -37.62 -5.95 -8.26
CA ASN A 381 -37.45 -5.54 -9.66
C ASN A 381 -38.50 -6.16 -10.59
N GLU A 382 -39.01 -7.34 -10.31
CA GLU A 382 -40.15 -7.90 -11.07
C GLU A 382 -41.45 -7.19 -10.75
N GLU A 383 -41.73 -6.86 -9.49
CA GLU A 383 -42.87 -6.03 -9.10
C GLU A 383 -42.72 -4.57 -9.60
N ASN A 384 -41.50 -4.01 -9.59
CA ASN A 384 -41.23 -2.67 -10.06
C ASN A 384 -40.94 -2.57 -11.57
N ASN A 385 -40.63 -3.66 -12.27
CA ASN A 385 -40.46 -3.69 -13.73
C ASN A 385 -41.78 -3.51 -14.49
N SER A 386 -42.91 -3.50 -13.81
CA SER A 386 -44.17 -3.17 -14.46
C SER A 386 -44.21 -1.73 -14.98
N VAL A 387 -43.41 -0.79 -14.41
CA VAL A 387 -43.41 0.62 -14.83
C VAL A 387 -41.99 1.18 -14.94
N SER A 388 -41.61 1.58 -16.13
CA SER A 388 -40.32 2.22 -16.43
C SER A 388 -40.52 3.57 -17.13
N LEU A 389 -39.49 4.41 -17.16
CA LEU A 389 -39.48 5.70 -17.83
C LEU A 389 -38.43 5.70 -18.94
N TYR A 390 -38.84 6.09 -20.15
CA TYR A 390 -37.97 6.08 -21.33
C TYR A 390 -38.22 7.31 -22.21
N PRO A 391 -37.17 7.89 -22.82
CA PRO A 391 -35.76 7.63 -22.59
C PRO A 391 -35.22 8.24 -21.26
N ASN A 392 -34.15 7.66 -20.75
CA ASN A 392 -33.40 8.19 -19.61
C ASN A 392 -31.91 7.98 -19.86
N PRO A 393 -31.08 9.05 -19.99
CA PRO A 393 -31.41 10.48 -19.95
C PRO A 393 -32.28 10.98 -21.13
N SER A 394 -32.97 12.09 -20.93
CA SER A 394 -33.85 12.70 -21.97
C SER A 394 -33.65 14.21 -22.08
N SER A 395 -33.85 14.74 -23.30
CA SER A 395 -33.86 16.20 -23.58
C SER A 395 -35.26 16.79 -23.75
N ASP A 396 -36.15 16.04 -24.36
CA ASP A 396 -37.42 16.62 -24.85
C ASP A 396 -38.66 16.01 -24.20
N PHE A 397 -38.71 14.69 -24.12
CA PHE A 397 -39.85 13.98 -23.55
C PHE A 397 -39.48 12.71 -22.83
N VAL A 398 -40.35 12.25 -21.94
CA VAL A 398 -40.31 10.96 -21.26
C VAL A 398 -41.65 10.28 -21.40
N GLU A 399 -41.70 8.97 -21.59
CA GLU A 399 -42.91 8.16 -21.58
C GLU A 399 -42.90 7.12 -20.47
N ILE A 400 -44.05 6.83 -19.90
CA ILE A 400 -44.23 5.70 -18.97
C ILE A 400 -44.39 4.44 -19.79
N ARG A 401 -43.50 3.49 -19.65
CA ARG A 401 -43.58 2.14 -20.22
C ARG A 401 -43.99 1.15 -19.15
N SER A 402 -45.02 0.40 -19.43
CA SER A 402 -45.54 -0.67 -18.59
C SER A 402 -46.08 -1.79 -19.46
N ASN A 403 -46.05 -3.02 -18.97
CA ASN A 403 -46.74 -4.16 -19.59
C ASN A 403 -48.25 -4.11 -19.40
N LYS A 404 -48.78 -3.15 -18.60
CA LYS A 404 -50.18 -2.89 -18.42
C LYS A 404 -50.54 -1.53 -19.06
N ILE A 405 -51.70 -1.48 -19.69
CA ILE A 405 -52.24 -0.21 -20.21
C ILE A 405 -53.11 0.41 -19.10
N GLU A 406 -52.49 1.33 -18.36
CA GLU A 406 -53.11 1.98 -17.21
C GLU A 406 -52.95 3.50 -17.23
N THR A 407 -53.72 4.19 -16.40
CA THR A 407 -53.58 5.62 -16.16
C THR A 407 -52.94 5.85 -14.78
N TYR A 408 -51.88 6.64 -14.76
CA TYR A 408 -51.12 6.94 -13.56
C TYR A 408 -51.29 8.40 -13.15
N ASN A 409 -51.31 8.67 -11.85
CA ASN A 409 -51.13 10.02 -11.31
C ASN A 409 -49.60 10.28 -11.30
N LEU A 410 -49.13 11.20 -12.15
CA LEU A 410 -47.72 11.55 -12.22
C LEU A 410 -47.45 12.89 -11.55
N LYS A 411 -46.42 12.91 -10.67
CA LYS A 411 -45.81 14.15 -10.16
C LYS A 411 -44.33 14.15 -10.49
N ILE A 412 -43.82 15.30 -10.96
CA ILE A 412 -42.40 15.51 -11.26
C ILE A 412 -41.86 16.57 -10.31
N ILE A 413 -40.82 16.24 -9.60
CA ILE A 413 -40.19 17.07 -8.56
C ILE A 413 -38.76 17.37 -8.97
N ASP A 414 -38.34 18.62 -8.89
CA ASP A 414 -36.98 19.04 -9.19
C ASP A 414 -36.01 18.72 -8.05
N PRO A 415 -34.67 18.90 -8.24
CA PRO A 415 -33.66 18.63 -7.22
C PRO A 415 -33.82 19.46 -5.93
N THR A 416 -34.59 20.55 -5.97
CA THR A 416 -34.84 21.39 -4.78
C THR A 416 -36.08 20.94 -3.99
N GLY A 417 -36.78 19.90 -4.46
CA GLY A 417 -38.04 19.43 -3.86
C GLY A 417 -39.30 20.15 -4.34
N LYS A 418 -39.19 21.03 -5.33
CA LYS A 418 -40.34 21.78 -5.89
C LYS A 418 -41.08 20.93 -6.91
N LEU A 419 -42.39 20.90 -6.79
CA LEU A 419 -43.27 20.26 -7.76
C LEU A 419 -43.29 21.04 -9.07
N CYS A 420 -42.86 20.42 -10.19
CA CYS A 420 -42.78 21.01 -11.53
C CYS A 420 -43.94 20.60 -12.42
N PHE A 421 -44.49 19.40 -12.17
CA PHE A 421 -45.57 18.86 -13.02
C PHE A 421 -46.46 17.92 -12.21
N SER A 422 -47.77 17.93 -12.46
CA SER A 422 -48.73 16.99 -11.85
C SER A 422 -49.95 16.84 -12.72
N ARG A 423 -50.18 15.63 -13.25
CA ARG A 423 -51.45 15.26 -13.96
C ARG A 423 -51.57 13.74 -14.12
N LYS A 424 -52.72 13.27 -14.56
CA LYS A 424 -52.91 11.90 -15.01
C LYS A 424 -52.28 11.68 -16.39
N VAL A 425 -51.56 10.57 -16.55
CA VAL A 425 -50.82 10.16 -17.76
C VAL A 425 -51.10 8.71 -18.07
N LYS A 426 -51.29 8.37 -19.33
CA LYS A 426 -51.45 6.97 -19.76
C LYS A 426 -50.13 6.31 -20.10
N THR A 427 -50.06 5.01 -20.00
CA THR A 427 -48.96 4.21 -20.53
C THR A 427 -48.69 4.58 -22.00
N GLY A 428 -47.41 4.84 -22.33
CA GLY A 428 -46.97 5.25 -23.67
C GLY A 428 -47.19 6.72 -24.03
N GLU A 429 -47.82 7.51 -23.16
CA GLU A 429 -48.00 8.94 -23.40
C GLU A 429 -46.69 9.71 -23.20
N LYS A 430 -46.35 10.58 -24.18
CA LYS A 430 -45.16 11.43 -24.11
C LYS A 430 -45.40 12.64 -23.20
N ILE A 431 -44.57 12.75 -22.17
CA ILE A 431 -44.56 13.85 -21.22
C ILE A 431 -43.45 14.80 -21.64
N ASN A 432 -43.82 16.00 -22.05
CA ASN A 432 -42.85 17.03 -22.45
C ASN A 432 -42.08 17.54 -21.22
N ILE A 433 -40.74 17.49 -21.27
CA ILE A 433 -39.82 18.00 -20.25
C ILE A 433 -38.81 19.01 -20.83
N SER A 434 -39.01 19.47 -22.07
CA SER A 434 -38.09 20.37 -22.77
C SER A 434 -37.90 21.72 -22.08
N GLU A 435 -38.90 22.16 -21.30
CA GLU A 435 -38.87 23.43 -20.54
C GLU A 435 -38.21 23.28 -19.15
N PHE A 436 -37.87 22.05 -18.72
CA PHE A 436 -37.21 21.85 -17.44
C PHE A 436 -35.71 22.16 -17.56
N GLN A 437 -35.12 22.66 -16.49
CA GLN A 437 -33.66 22.86 -16.44
C GLN A 437 -32.92 21.52 -16.50
N SER A 438 -31.68 21.51 -16.99
CA SER A 438 -30.83 20.29 -16.93
C SER A 438 -30.60 19.89 -15.49
N GLY A 439 -30.74 18.59 -15.21
CA GLY A 439 -30.61 18.07 -13.86
C GLY A 439 -31.37 16.78 -13.60
N LEU A 440 -31.31 16.30 -12.37
CA LEU A 440 -31.95 15.06 -11.92
C LEU A 440 -33.36 15.37 -11.37
N PHE A 441 -34.38 14.78 -11.96
CA PHE A 441 -35.77 14.92 -11.53
C PHE A 441 -36.32 13.63 -10.95
N MET A 442 -37.19 13.73 -9.94
CA MET A 442 -37.91 12.59 -9.37
C MET A 442 -39.34 12.54 -9.97
N PHE A 443 -39.68 11.42 -10.57
CA PHE A 443 -40.98 11.10 -11.10
C PHE A 443 -41.70 10.18 -10.12
N GLN A 444 -42.68 10.69 -9.41
CA GLN A 444 -43.58 9.92 -8.54
C GLN A 444 -44.78 9.48 -9.35
N ILE A 445 -44.95 8.20 -9.52
CA ILE A 445 -45.98 7.56 -10.35
C ILE A 445 -46.86 6.75 -9.41
N GLU A 446 -48.14 7.06 -9.39
CA GLU A 446 -49.15 6.38 -8.57
C GLU A 446 -50.17 5.71 -9.49
N SER A 447 -50.33 4.39 -9.34
CA SER A 447 -51.33 3.61 -10.06
C SER A 447 -52.77 3.88 -9.58
N GLU A 448 -53.76 3.46 -10.31
CA GLU A 448 -55.18 3.55 -9.88
C GLU A 448 -55.48 2.73 -8.60
N ASN A 449 -54.65 1.72 -8.31
CA ASN A 449 -54.75 0.92 -7.09
C ASN A 449 -54.03 1.54 -5.90
N GLY A 450 -53.43 2.75 -6.05
CA GLY A 450 -52.69 3.45 -4.98
C GLY A 450 -51.26 3.01 -4.80
N GLU A 451 -50.71 2.16 -5.66
CA GLU A 451 -49.30 1.78 -5.65
C GLU A 451 -48.44 2.96 -6.10
N GLN A 452 -47.46 3.33 -5.31
CA GLN A 452 -46.55 4.44 -5.57
C GLN A 452 -45.17 3.97 -5.99
N ILE A 453 -44.69 4.43 -7.13
CA ILE A 453 -43.39 4.14 -7.70
C ILE A 453 -42.63 5.46 -7.92
N THR A 454 -41.40 5.53 -7.48
CA THR A 454 -40.51 6.66 -7.76
C THR A 454 -39.41 6.26 -8.73
N ARG A 455 -39.20 7.08 -9.77
CA ARG A 455 -38.10 6.91 -10.74
C ARG A 455 -37.35 8.22 -10.89
N LYS A 456 -36.08 8.10 -11.18
CA LYS A 456 -35.17 9.24 -11.41
C LYS A 456 -34.93 9.39 -12.91
N ILE A 457 -35.05 10.61 -13.43
CA ILE A 457 -34.77 10.98 -14.83
C ILE A 457 -33.71 12.06 -14.84
N MET A 458 -32.68 11.84 -15.63
CA MET A 458 -31.71 12.88 -15.95
C MET A 458 -32.16 13.66 -17.18
N ARG A 459 -32.46 14.96 -17.00
CA ARG A 459 -32.73 15.92 -18.08
C ARG A 459 -31.37 16.48 -18.55
N LYS A 460 -31.06 16.30 -19.85
CA LYS A 460 -29.86 16.83 -20.52
C LYS A 460 -29.92 18.33 -20.77
#